data_61d038e23ddd87965f0c3cd967b55aff
#
_entry.id   61d038e23ddd87965f0c3cd967b55aff
#
_cell.length_a   1.000
_cell.length_b   1.000
_cell.length_c   1.000
_cell.angle_alpha   90.00
_cell.angle_beta   90.00
_cell.angle_gamma   90.00
#
_symmetry.space_group_name_H-M   'P 1'
#
loop_
_entity.id
_entity.type
_entity.pdbx_description
1 polymer ?
#
loop_
_entity_poly.entity_id
_entity_poly.type
_entity_poly.pdbx_seq_one_letter_code
_entity_poly.pdbx_strand_id
1 'polypeptide(L)'
;MIPFSLLAGALVLLVGAADAALPGYQISCGATSAKVAGNVTWVPDGAFVHTGKAAELGDSRGLMAPMLSSLRYFPDASARKHCYVVPAERHARYLVRTTYYYGGFDGGRAPPVFDQIIDGTRWSAVDTAADYAGGLATYYEAVVDAAGKQVSVCLARSGATEAGRSPFISALEVVPLEGSVYGAVNFTAYALSTIARHSFGHDSSTIGYPGDRFNRYWEPYSGGNIPVVESQASVATEAFWNKPPEAVFRRGLTASRGKSLDLQWPPAPLPAASYYLALYFQDNRAPSALSWRVFDVAVNGQPFFAGLNVSTAGTMVYGAEWPLSGQTRIKLTPAPDSPVGPVINAAELMMIVPLGGRTHPRDVIGMEALARGFWNPPSDWRGDPCLPKGNSWTGVTCNEDPLARVIAINLTNSRVGGSISDHIANLTAVSSIWLVGNNLTGPIPDMSPLHHLVSLHLEDNGLTGSLPESLGNLTRLEELSVQNNNLQGTIPSSIRNRAMVDISFRFKYTPGNNLS
;
A
#
# COMPACT_ATOMS: atom_id res chain seq x y z
N MET A 1 3.83 75.29 13.41
CA MET A 1 3.30 74.12 12.70
C MET A 1 4.47 73.30 12.21
N ILE A 2 4.79 72.22 12.89
CA ILE A 2 5.92 71.33 12.63
C ILE A 2 5.31 70.01 12.23
N PRO A 3 5.66 69.41 11.07
CA PRO A 3 5.18 68.08 10.76
C PRO A 3 6.08 66.99 11.37
N PHE A 4 5.45 66.04 12.06
CA PHE A 4 6.02 64.84 12.58
C PHE A 4 6.39 63.87 11.43
N SER A 5 7.68 63.51 11.37
CA SER A 5 8.15 62.39 10.52
C SER A 5 8.05 61.07 11.29
N LEU A 6 7.20 60.18 10.86
CA LEU A 6 7.17 58.80 11.36
C LEU A 6 8.22 57.97 10.64
N LEU A 7 9.26 57.57 11.36
CA LEU A 7 10.16 56.47 10.95
C LEU A 7 9.40 55.15 11.13
N ALA A 8 9.01 54.51 10.03
CA ALA A 8 8.56 53.12 10.04
C ALA A 8 9.82 52.21 10.00
N GLY A 9 10.22 51.70 11.16
CA GLY A 9 11.20 50.62 11.24
C GLY A 9 10.58 49.31 10.70
N ALA A 10 11.07 48.86 9.55
CA ALA A 10 10.76 47.55 9.05
C ALA A 10 11.43 46.50 9.92
N LEU A 11 10.64 45.85 10.78
CA LEU A 11 11.03 44.65 11.50
C LEU A 11 11.07 43.49 10.50
N VAL A 12 12.25 43.16 9.98
CA VAL A 12 12.46 41.93 9.21
C VAL A 12 12.40 40.77 10.19
N LEU A 13 11.22 40.16 10.32
CA LEU A 13 11.06 38.85 10.93
C LEU A 13 11.77 37.84 10.01
N LEU A 14 12.99 37.46 10.37
CA LEU A 14 13.60 36.22 9.92
C LEU A 14 12.75 35.06 10.48
N VAL A 15 11.72 34.67 9.75
CA VAL A 15 11.06 33.38 9.93
C VAL A 15 12.09 32.36 9.47
N GLY A 16 12.86 31.81 10.42
CA GLY A 16 13.58 30.57 10.17
C GLY A 16 12.57 29.56 9.63
N ALA A 17 12.83 29.03 8.45
CA ALA A 17 12.09 27.91 7.93
C ALA A 17 12.20 26.78 8.96
N ALA A 18 11.18 26.59 9.79
CA ALA A 18 11.05 25.36 10.54
C ALA A 18 11.03 24.27 9.48
N ASP A 19 11.97 23.31 9.56
CA ASP A 19 11.97 22.14 8.68
C ASP A 19 10.57 21.55 8.71
N ALA A 20 9.86 21.63 7.60
CA ALA A 20 8.50 21.12 7.52
C ALA A 20 8.56 19.61 7.82
N ALA A 21 7.68 19.13 8.71
CA ALA A 21 7.62 17.71 9.02
C ALA A 21 7.33 16.91 7.75
N LEU A 22 7.89 15.70 7.66
CA LEU A 22 7.58 14.78 6.55
C LEU A 22 6.07 14.54 6.49
N PRO A 23 5.39 14.83 5.37
CA PRO A 23 3.96 14.65 5.26
C PRO A 23 3.57 13.16 5.25
N GLY A 24 2.30 12.87 5.59
CA GLY A 24 1.77 11.51 5.63
C GLY A 24 1.93 10.83 6.98
N TYR A 25 2.06 9.51 6.97
CA TYR A 25 2.08 8.70 8.18
C TYR A 25 3.39 7.91 8.26
N GLN A 26 4.09 8.06 9.38
CA GLN A 26 5.27 7.29 9.76
C GLN A 26 4.89 6.53 11.03
N ILE A 27 4.70 5.21 10.90
CA ILE A 27 4.09 4.36 11.92
C ILE A 27 5.15 3.40 12.46
N SER A 28 5.43 3.48 13.77
CA SER A 28 6.25 2.49 14.48
C SER A 28 5.33 1.37 15.00
N CYS A 29 5.44 0.19 14.39
CA CYS A 29 4.56 -0.92 14.67
C CYS A 29 4.84 -1.54 16.04
N GLY A 30 3.77 -1.78 16.82
CA GLY A 30 3.87 -2.29 18.19
C GLY A 30 4.39 -1.29 19.22
N ALA A 31 4.68 -0.05 18.84
CA ALA A 31 5.10 0.99 19.79
C ALA A 31 3.93 1.48 20.66
N THR A 32 4.21 1.85 21.91
CA THR A 32 3.25 2.43 22.85
C THR A 32 3.31 3.95 22.90
N SER A 33 4.40 4.55 22.41
CA SER A 33 4.62 6.00 22.37
C SER A 33 5.30 6.41 21.05
N ALA A 34 5.18 7.68 20.72
CA ALA A 34 5.87 8.22 19.55
C ALA A 34 7.40 8.14 19.72
N LYS A 35 8.10 7.90 18.61
CA LYS A 35 9.56 7.82 18.53
C LYS A 35 10.08 8.83 17.54
N VAL A 36 11.25 9.38 17.76
CA VAL A 36 11.90 10.34 16.87
C VAL A 36 13.19 9.73 16.32
N ALA A 37 13.34 9.76 15.01
CA ALA A 37 14.54 9.34 14.31
C ALA A 37 14.93 10.41 13.28
N GLY A 38 16.03 11.10 13.52
CA GLY A 38 16.39 12.30 12.75
C GLY A 38 15.28 13.35 12.84
N ASN A 39 14.83 13.85 11.70
CA ASN A 39 13.75 14.85 11.59
C ASN A 39 12.36 14.21 11.40
N VAL A 40 12.22 12.90 11.61
CA VAL A 40 10.98 12.16 11.40
C VAL A 40 10.39 11.68 12.72
N THR A 41 9.11 12.00 12.95
CA THR A 41 8.35 11.51 14.11
C THR A 41 7.52 10.30 13.70
N TRP A 42 7.73 9.18 14.38
CA TRP A 42 7.03 7.91 14.19
C TRP A 42 5.96 7.75 15.25
N VAL A 43 4.71 7.58 14.81
CA VAL A 43 3.56 7.44 15.70
C VAL A 43 3.28 5.96 16.01
N PRO A 44 2.66 5.66 17.18
CA PRO A 44 2.19 4.31 17.49
C PRO A 44 1.12 3.82 16.51
N ASP A 45 1.05 2.51 16.30
CA ASP A 45 0.18 1.89 15.30
C ASP A 45 -1.27 1.63 15.75
N GLY A 46 -1.61 1.85 17.02
CA GLY A 46 -2.93 1.49 17.58
C GLY A 46 -4.14 2.14 16.89
N ALA A 47 -3.95 3.28 16.21
CA ALA A 47 -5.02 3.92 15.43
C ALA A 47 -5.28 3.25 14.08
N PHE A 48 -4.34 2.46 13.56
CA PHE A 48 -4.36 1.92 12.20
C PHE A 48 -4.62 0.41 12.15
N VAL A 49 -4.36 -0.31 13.24
CA VAL A 49 -4.53 -1.76 13.36
C VAL A 49 -5.12 -2.12 14.73
N HIS A 50 -6.04 -3.11 14.76
CA HIS A 50 -6.72 -3.53 16.02
C HIS A 50 -6.41 -4.98 16.39
N THR A 51 -5.60 -5.66 15.59
CA THR A 51 -5.24 -7.06 15.78
C THR A 51 -3.74 -7.22 15.98
N GLY A 52 -3.31 -8.43 16.32
CA GLY A 52 -1.92 -8.73 16.57
C GLY A 52 -1.46 -8.37 17.98
N LYS A 53 -0.20 -8.65 18.25
CA LYS A 53 0.47 -8.39 19.52
C LYS A 53 1.74 -7.60 19.27
N ALA A 54 2.08 -6.71 20.20
CA ALA A 54 3.34 -5.98 20.18
C ALA A 54 4.47 -6.83 20.79
N ALA A 55 5.67 -6.67 20.27
CA ALA A 55 6.89 -7.13 20.88
C ALA A 55 7.94 -6.01 20.86
N GLU A 56 8.65 -5.86 21.97
CA GLU A 56 9.81 -4.97 22.04
C GLU A 56 11.08 -5.77 21.75
N LEU A 57 11.99 -5.15 21.02
CA LEU A 57 13.27 -5.74 20.63
C LEU A 57 14.39 -5.11 21.42
N GLY A 58 15.27 -5.94 21.97
CA GLY A 58 16.45 -5.48 22.66
C GLY A 58 17.50 -4.97 21.69
N ASP A 59 17.98 -3.76 21.88
CA ASP A 59 19.15 -3.20 21.18
C ASP A 59 20.41 -3.34 22.03
N SER A 60 21.02 -4.53 21.99
CA SER A 60 22.23 -4.81 22.78
C SER A 60 23.46 -4.03 22.31
N ARG A 61 23.41 -3.37 21.15
CA ARG A 61 24.53 -2.63 20.55
C ARG A 61 24.31 -1.11 20.47
N GLY A 62 23.09 -0.60 20.76
CA GLY A 62 22.73 0.81 20.64
C GLY A 62 22.76 1.35 19.20
N LEU A 63 22.65 0.46 18.20
CA LEU A 63 22.77 0.81 16.77
C LEU A 63 21.43 0.75 16.03
N MET A 64 20.39 0.27 16.70
CA MET A 64 19.08 0.09 16.08
C MET A 64 18.34 1.42 15.96
N ALA A 65 17.82 1.70 14.77
CA ALA A 65 16.99 2.88 14.56
C ALA A 65 15.75 2.82 15.49
N PRO A 66 15.37 3.94 16.15
CA PRO A 66 14.32 3.95 17.17
C PRO A 66 13.00 3.29 16.74
N MET A 67 12.58 3.47 15.47
CA MET A 67 11.35 2.88 14.94
C MET A 67 11.41 1.35 14.80
N LEU A 68 12.58 0.73 14.84
CA LEU A 68 12.77 -0.72 14.76
C LEU A 68 12.85 -1.40 16.13
N SER A 69 12.81 -0.64 17.24
CA SER A 69 12.90 -1.21 18.60
C SER A 69 11.62 -1.92 19.04
N SER A 70 10.59 -1.94 18.23
CA SER A 70 9.36 -2.70 18.43
C SER A 70 8.83 -3.23 17.10
N LEU A 71 7.98 -4.24 17.18
CA LEU A 71 7.25 -4.76 16.03
C LEU A 71 5.85 -5.20 16.46
N ARG A 72 4.95 -5.35 15.47
CA ARG A 72 3.68 -6.05 15.65
C ARG A 72 3.70 -7.37 14.91
N TYR A 73 3.23 -8.44 15.56
CA TYR A 73 3.10 -9.77 14.97
C TYR A 73 1.68 -10.30 15.10
N PHE A 74 1.29 -11.22 14.22
CA PHE A 74 -0.08 -11.67 14.06
C PHE A 74 -0.20 -13.18 14.28
N PRO A 75 -0.42 -13.65 15.53
CA PRO A 75 -0.47 -15.07 15.86
C PRO A 75 -1.79 -15.75 15.49
N ASP A 76 -2.88 -14.99 15.25
CA ASP A 76 -4.17 -15.57 14.88
C ASP A 76 -4.09 -16.21 13.48
N ALA A 77 -4.10 -17.53 13.46
CA ALA A 77 -4.03 -18.31 12.22
C ALA A 77 -5.41 -18.53 11.57
N SER A 78 -6.50 -18.17 12.26
CA SER A 78 -7.87 -18.26 11.70
C SER A 78 -8.19 -17.09 10.77
N ALA A 79 -7.55 -15.94 10.98
CA ALA A 79 -7.67 -14.78 10.10
C ALA A 79 -6.90 -15.02 8.78
N ARG A 80 -7.53 -14.67 7.67
CA ARG A 80 -6.92 -14.83 6.34
C ARG A 80 -5.91 -13.73 6.03
N LYS A 81 -6.03 -12.56 6.65
CA LYS A 81 -5.09 -11.44 6.58
C LYS A 81 -5.24 -10.51 7.79
N HIS A 82 -4.22 -9.70 8.04
CA HIS A 82 -4.22 -8.67 9.10
C HIS A 82 -3.84 -7.34 8.49
N CYS A 83 -4.69 -6.32 8.60
CA CYS A 83 -4.56 -5.08 7.85
C CYS A 83 -4.34 -3.85 8.72
N TYR A 84 -3.35 -3.07 8.37
CA TYR A 84 -3.27 -1.64 8.66
C TYR A 84 -4.17 -0.90 7.68
N VAL A 85 -4.95 0.03 8.17
CA VAL A 85 -5.82 0.90 7.36
C VAL A 85 -5.45 2.33 7.65
N VAL A 86 -4.84 3.00 6.68
CA VAL A 86 -4.29 4.35 6.81
C VAL A 86 -5.16 5.32 6.02
N PRO A 87 -5.62 6.44 6.63
CA PRO A 87 -6.40 7.44 5.91
C PRO A 87 -5.64 7.99 4.69
N ALA A 88 -6.35 8.20 3.60
CA ALA A 88 -5.80 8.68 2.35
C ALA A 88 -6.82 9.56 1.59
N GLU A 89 -6.35 10.37 0.66
CA GLU A 89 -7.20 11.08 -0.28
C GLU A 89 -7.45 10.20 -1.51
N ARG A 90 -8.69 10.10 -1.92
CA ARG A 90 -9.07 9.30 -3.08
C ARG A 90 -8.37 9.79 -4.35
N HIS A 91 -7.78 8.86 -5.10
CA HIS A 91 -7.00 9.12 -6.32
C HIS A 91 -5.70 9.90 -6.11
N ALA A 92 -5.32 10.19 -4.87
CA ALA A 92 -3.99 10.71 -4.58
C ALA A 92 -2.96 9.58 -4.60
N ARG A 93 -1.72 9.94 -4.96
CA ARG A 93 -0.59 9.01 -5.07
C ARG A 93 0.18 8.93 -3.77
N TYR A 94 0.57 7.72 -3.41
CA TYR A 94 1.31 7.45 -2.19
C TYR A 94 2.51 6.55 -2.46
N LEU A 95 3.61 6.86 -1.79
CA LEU A 95 4.68 5.91 -1.53
C LEU A 95 4.33 5.16 -0.25
N VAL A 96 4.26 3.84 -0.34
CA VAL A 96 4.01 2.93 0.78
C VAL A 96 5.29 2.15 1.02
N ARG A 97 5.90 2.30 2.20
CA ARG A 97 7.09 1.53 2.59
C ARG A 97 6.80 0.74 3.85
N THR A 98 7.07 -0.55 3.77
CA THR A 98 7.00 -1.48 4.91
C THR A 98 8.40 -1.92 5.28
N THR A 99 8.71 -1.90 6.57
CA THR A 99 10.03 -2.28 7.08
C THR A 99 9.90 -3.42 8.08
N TYR A 100 10.78 -4.39 7.95
CA TYR A 100 10.79 -5.64 8.70
C TYR A 100 12.15 -5.85 9.35
N TYR A 101 12.20 -5.84 10.68
CA TYR A 101 13.34 -6.25 11.46
C TYR A 101 12.91 -7.36 12.42
N TYR A 102 13.36 -8.59 12.17
CA TYR A 102 12.87 -9.76 12.89
C TYR A 102 13.29 -9.79 14.35
N GLY A 103 14.55 -9.47 14.65
CA GLY A 103 15.09 -9.39 16.00
C GLY A 103 14.93 -10.63 16.86
N GLY A 104 14.48 -11.76 16.30
CA GLY A 104 14.28 -13.02 17.04
C GLY A 104 13.13 -12.98 18.06
N PHE A 105 12.12 -12.13 17.87
CA PHE A 105 11.06 -11.81 18.83
C PHE A 105 10.27 -13.03 19.35
N ASP A 106 10.16 -14.10 18.57
CA ASP A 106 9.40 -15.31 18.88
C ASP A 106 10.31 -16.47 19.32
N GLY A 107 11.61 -16.22 19.56
CA GLY A 107 12.60 -17.22 19.92
C GLY A 107 13.01 -18.17 18.77
N GLY A 108 12.52 -17.91 17.55
CA GLY A 108 12.89 -18.68 16.37
C GLY A 108 14.30 -18.38 15.87
N ARG A 109 14.87 -19.32 15.09
CA ARG A 109 16.23 -19.18 14.53
C ARG A 109 16.27 -18.41 13.21
N ALA A 110 15.15 -18.34 12.50
CA ALA A 110 15.02 -17.67 11.21
C ALA A 110 13.68 -16.95 11.13
N PRO A 111 13.58 -15.82 10.40
CA PRO A 111 12.32 -15.12 10.19
C PRO A 111 11.34 -15.95 9.36
N PRO A 112 10.01 -15.82 9.60
CA PRO A 112 8.99 -16.47 8.78
C PRO A 112 8.88 -15.79 7.41
N VAL A 113 8.48 -16.58 6.40
CA VAL A 113 8.07 -16.07 5.09
C VAL A 113 6.54 -15.92 5.06
N PHE A 114 6.03 -14.82 4.55
CA PHE A 114 4.60 -14.52 4.49
C PHE A 114 4.28 -13.53 3.35
N ASP A 115 3.00 -13.33 3.04
CA ASP A 115 2.58 -12.44 1.95
C ASP A 115 2.29 -11.03 2.46
N GLN A 116 2.69 -10.04 1.68
CA GLN A 116 2.31 -8.64 1.80
C GLN A 116 1.28 -8.27 0.72
N ILE A 117 0.24 -7.55 1.12
CA ILE A 117 -0.89 -7.14 0.28
C ILE A 117 -1.06 -5.63 0.43
N ILE A 118 -1.19 -4.91 -0.68
CA ILE A 118 -1.49 -3.46 -0.70
C ILE A 118 -2.76 -3.25 -1.52
N ASP A 119 -3.77 -2.61 -0.93
CA ASP A 119 -5.08 -2.33 -1.53
C ASP A 119 -5.68 -3.51 -2.32
N GLY A 120 -5.67 -4.70 -1.69
CA GLY A 120 -6.21 -5.91 -2.29
C GLY A 120 -5.30 -6.59 -3.33
N THR A 121 -4.17 -6.00 -3.69
CA THR A 121 -3.18 -6.60 -4.57
C THR A 121 -2.12 -7.34 -3.77
N ARG A 122 -1.90 -8.62 -4.05
CA ARG A 122 -0.76 -9.37 -3.50
C ARG A 122 0.52 -8.79 -4.07
N TRP A 123 1.31 -8.18 -3.19
CA TRP A 123 2.47 -7.39 -3.59
C TRP A 123 3.74 -8.23 -3.72
N SER A 124 4.11 -8.90 -2.65
CA SER A 124 5.33 -9.69 -2.58
C SER A 124 5.23 -10.74 -1.47
N ALA A 125 6.03 -11.78 -1.57
CA ALA A 125 6.41 -12.54 -0.40
C ALA A 125 7.46 -11.73 0.38
N VAL A 126 7.27 -11.60 1.68
CA VAL A 126 8.24 -11.03 2.61
C VAL A 126 9.17 -12.16 3.06
N ASP A 127 10.41 -12.09 2.64
CA ASP A 127 11.49 -12.95 3.09
C ASP A 127 12.65 -12.06 3.55
N THR A 128 12.96 -12.13 4.83
CA THR A 128 13.97 -11.28 5.47
C THR A 128 15.20 -12.06 5.96
N ALA A 129 15.32 -13.33 5.56
CA ALA A 129 16.33 -14.22 6.11
C ALA A 129 17.77 -13.76 5.82
N ALA A 130 18.04 -13.30 4.60
CA ALA A 130 19.38 -12.87 4.20
C ALA A 130 19.81 -11.58 4.94
N ASP A 131 18.92 -10.57 5.01
CA ASP A 131 19.18 -9.32 5.71
C ASP A 131 19.32 -9.54 7.21
N TYR A 132 18.45 -10.38 7.79
CA TYR A 132 18.52 -10.74 9.21
C TYR A 132 19.85 -11.42 9.57
N ALA A 133 20.36 -12.31 8.73
CA ALA A 133 21.67 -12.94 8.92
C ALA A 133 22.81 -11.91 8.89
N GLY A 134 22.64 -10.80 8.14
CA GLY A 134 23.53 -9.65 8.11
C GLY A 134 23.31 -8.63 9.25
N GLY A 135 22.29 -8.86 10.10
CA GLY A 135 21.91 -7.90 11.16
C GLY A 135 21.19 -6.65 10.63
N LEU A 136 20.61 -6.74 9.42
CA LEU A 136 19.93 -5.65 8.73
C LEU A 136 18.40 -5.80 8.80
N ALA A 137 17.70 -4.70 8.54
CA ALA A 137 16.27 -4.69 8.28
C ALA A 137 16.01 -4.75 6.78
N THR A 138 14.94 -5.44 6.39
CA THR A 138 14.46 -5.47 5.00
C THR A 138 13.35 -4.44 4.84
N TYR A 139 13.31 -3.71 3.72
CA TYR A 139 12.17 -2.88 3.37
C TYR A 139 11.64 -3.19 1.97
N TYR A 140 10.35 -2.99 1.79
CA TYR A 140 9.67 -3.04 0.50
C TYR A 140 8.97 -1.72 0.27
N GLU A 141 9.04 -1.21 -0.96
CA GLU A 141 8.47 0.08 -1.31
C GLU A 141 7.59 -0.04 -2.55
N ALA A 142 6.40 0.53 -2.45
CA ALA A 142 5.40 0.59 -3.50
C ALA A 142 4.98 2.03 -3.79
N VAL A 143 4.60 2.32 -5.04
CA VAL A 143 3.86 3.53 -5.39
C VAL A 143 2.50 3.13 -5.91
N VAL A 144 1.44 3.67 -5.28
CA VAL A 144 0.04 3.35 -5.55
C VAL A 144 -0.82 4.60 -5.60
N ASP A 145 -1.93 4.58 -6.35
CA ASP A 145 -2.99 5.57 -6.21
C ASP A 145 -4.10 4.99 -5.32
N ALA A 146 -4.49 5.72 -4.27
CA ALA A 146 -5.52 5.27 -3.33
C ALA A 146 -6.87 5.12 -4.05
N ALA A 147 -7.44 3.91 -4.03
CA ALA A 147 -8.73 3.63 -4.65
C ALA A 147 -9.91 4.29 -3.91
N GLY A 148 -9.76 4.52 -2.63
CA GLY A 148 -10.75 5.06 -1.71
C GLY A 148 -10.21 6.17 -0.81
N LYS A 149 -10.83 6.35 0.35
CA LYS A 149 -10.38 7.28 1.38
C LYS A 149 -9.35 6.69 2.35
N GLN A 150 -8.75 5.58 1.97
CA GLN A 150 -7.77 4.85 2.77
C GLN A 150 -6.86 4.03 1.86
N VAL A 151 -5.64 3.76 2.36
CA VAL A 151 -4.73 2.75 1.82
C VAL A 151 -4.66 1.62 2.86
N SER A 152 -4.80 0.37 2.41
CA SER A 152 -4.68 -0.80 3.26
C SER A 152 -3.37 -1.55 2.98
N VAL A 153 -2.66 -1.89 4.06
CA VAL A 153 -1.46 -2.74 4.00
C VAL A 153 -1.72 -3.94 4.88
N CYS A 154 -1.80 -5.12 4.26
CA CYS A 154 -2.14 -6.34 4.97
C CYS A 154 -1.01 -7.37 4.88
N LEU A 155 -0.90 -8.18 5.92
CA LEU A 155 -0.01 -9.32 6.00
C LEU A 155 -0.84 -10.59 6.11
N ALA A 156 -0.47 -11.61 5.35
CA ALA A 156 -1.17 -12.87 5.31
C ALA A 156 -0.20 -14.06 5.37
N ARG A 157 -0.59 -15.13 6.04
CA ARG A 157 0.14 -16.38 5.95
C ARG A 157 0.12 -16.87 4.50
N SER A 158 1.22 -17.44 4.05
CA SER A 158 1.35 -18.11 2.76
C SER A 158 1.61 -19.61 2.95
N GLY A 159 1.63 -20.36 1.86
CA GLY A 159 2.05 -21.77 1.91
C GLY A 159 3.50 -21.99 2.41
N ALA A 160 4.32 -20.93 2.35
CA ALA A 160 5.69 -20.95 2.87
C ALA A 160 5.78 -20.57 4.36
N THR A 161 4.69 -20.11 4.98
CA THR A 161 4.70 -19.73 6.41
C THR A 161 4.65 -21.00 7.26
N GLU A 162 5.72 -21.27 8.01
CA GLU A 162 5.81 -22.42 8.89
C GLU A 162 4.71 -22.41 9.97
N ALA A 163 4.25 -23.60 10.37
CA ALA A 163 3.26 -23.73 11.43
C ALA A 163 3.77 -23.12 12.75
N GLY A 164 2.89 -22.37 13.43
CA GLY A 164 3.24 -21.67 14.67
C GLY A 164 4.00 -20.36 14.49
N ARG A 165 4.48 -20.02 13.28
CA ARG A 165 5.15 -18.76 13.00
C ARG A 165 4.13 -17.69 12.62
N SER A 166 4.45 -16.43 12.82
CA SER A 166 3.52 -15.31 12.64
C SER A 166 4.07 -14.26 11.67
N PRO A 167 3.28 -13.76 10.73
CA PRO A 167 3.61 -12.51 10.02
C PRO A 167 3.89 -11.39 11.03
N PHE A 168 4.81 -10.49 10.69
CA PHE A 168 5.20 -9.37 11.55
C PHE A 168 5.56 -8.15 10.72
N ILE A 169 5.61 -6.96 11.34
CA ILE A 169 6.04 -5.71 10.72
C ILE A 169 6.62 -4.78 11.79
N SER A 170 7.69 -4.07 11.47
CA SER A 170 8.38 -3.15 12.39
C SER A 170 8.02 -1.69 12.14
N ALA A 171 7.90 -1.27 10.88
CA ALA A 171 7.48 0.09 10.54
C ALA A 171 6.69 0.15 9.24
N LEU A 172 5.81 1.14 9.13
CA LEU A 172 5.00 1.42 7.95
C LEU A 172 5.02 2.93 7.67
N GLU A 173 5.33 3.29 6.44
CA GLU A 173 5.26 4.67 5.96
C GLU A 173 4.23 4.76 4.82
N VAL A 174 3.40 5.80 4.86
CA VAL A 174 2.46 6.15 3.79
C VAL A 174 2.64 7.64 3.51
N VAL A 175 3.44 7.97 2.49
CA VAL A 175 3.87 9.33 2.16
C VAL A 175 3.17 9.79 0.89
N PRO A 176 2.44 10.92 0.90
CA PRO A 176 1.82 11.44 -0.30
C PRO A 176 2.87 11.91 -1.31
N LEU A 177 2.67 11.55 -2.57
CA LEU A 177 3.44 12.03 -3.71
C LEU A 177 2.61 13.03 -4.51
N GLU A 178 3.28 13.98 -5.15
CA GLU A 178 2.61 14.84 -6.12
C GLU A 178 2.16 14.01 -7.34
N GLY A 179 0.99 14.34 -7.90
CA GLY A 179 0.41 13.58 -9.01
C GLY A 179 1.27 13.53 -10.28
N SER A 180 2.23 14.49 -10.44
CA SER A 180 3.20 14.48 -11.54
C SER A 180 4.30 13.42 -11.38
N VAL A 181 4.63 13.06 -10.14
CA VAL A 181 5.68 12.06 -9.85
C VAL A 181 5.23 10.70 -10.37
N TYR A 182 6.02 10.08 -11.25
CA TYR A 182 5.70 8.84 -11.98
C TYR A 182 4.41 8.94 -12.84
N GLY A 183 4.00 10.15 -13.27
CA GLY A 183 2.74 10.40 -13.96
C GLY A 183 2.59 9.74 -15.35
N ALA A 184 3.66 9.16 -15.91
CA ALA A 184 3.63 8.39 -17.15
C ALA A 184 3.03 6.98 -16.98
N VAL A 185 2.85 6.50 -15.73
CA VAL A 185 2.29 5.17 -15.43
C VAL A 185 0.78 5.26 -15.24
N ASN A 186 0.06 4.28 -15.80
CA ASN A 186 -1.38 4.17 -15.60
C ASN A 186 -1.72 3.50 -14.25
N PHE A 187 -1.82 4.28 -13.18
CA PHE A 187 -2.13 3.78 -11.84
C PHE A 187 -3.57 3.29 -11.65
N THR A 188 -4.42 3.35 -12.67
CA THR A 188 -5.74 2.68 -12.60
C THR A 188 -5.64 1.19 -12.87
N ALA A 189 -4.59 0.74 -13.56
CA ALA A 189 -4.34 -0.65 -13.92
C ALA A 189 -3.09 -1.24 -13.25
N TYR A 190 -2.14 -0.39 -12.87
CA TYR A 190 -0.83 -0.80 -12.37
C TYR A 190 -0.44 -0.05 -11.10
N ALA A 191 0.53 -0.58 -10.42
CA ALA A 191 1.30 0.07 -9.36
C ALA A 191 2.79 -0.15 -9.61
N LEU A 192 3.67 0.55 -8.88
CA LEU A 192 5.11 0.41 -9.04
C LEU A 192 5.73 -0.20 -7.77
N SER A 193 6.56 -1.23 -7.96
CA SER A 193 7.41 -1.83 -6.92
C SER A 193 8.84 -1.39 -7.10
N THR A 194 9.41 -0.68 -6.15
CA THR A 194 10.81 -0.25 -6.21
C THR A 194 11.73 -1.46 -6.14
N ILE A 195 12.60 -1.59 -7.13
CA ILE A 195 13.62 -2.64 -7.23
C ILE A 195 14.99 -2.09 -6.87
N ALA A 196 15.30 -0.89 -7.37
CA ALA A 196 16.56 -0.21 -7.09
C ALA A 196 16.39 1.30 -7.28
N ARG A 197 16.95 2.08 -6.38
CA ARG A 197 17.07 3.53 -6.49
C ARG A 197 18.43 3.94 -5.94
N HIS A 198 19.32 4.35 -6.82
CA HIS A 198 20.71 4.60 -6.45
C HIS A 198 21.18 5.99 -6.86
N SER A 199 22.01 6.58 -6.02
CA SER A 199 22.86 7.74 -6.32
C SER A 199 24.25 7.24 -6.64
N PHE A 200 24.73 7.55 -7.85
CA PHE A 200 25.97 6.99 -8.38
C PHE A 200 27.20 7.81 -7.96
N GLY A 201 28.28 7.09 -7.64
CA GLY A 201 29.53 7.70 -7.19
C GLY A 201 29.49 8.22 -5.76
N HIS A 202 28.38 8.00 -5.05
CA HIS A 202 28.25 8.28 -3.62
C HIS A 202 28.81 7.11 -2.80
N ASP A 203 29.51 7.47 -1.73
CA ASP A 203 30.10 6.58 -0.73
C ASP A 203 29.54 6.83 0.68
N SER A 204 28.58 7.77 0.79
CA SER A 204 27.95 8.20 2.02
C SER A 204 26.69 7.39 2.33
N SER A 205 25.98 7.78 3.37
CA SER A 205 24.69 7.20 3.75
C SER A 205 23.61 7.41 2.68
N THR A 206 22.58 6.58 2.73
CA THR A 206 21.36 6.72 1.94
C THR A 206 20.78 8.12 2.04
N ILE A 207 20.42 8.73 0.90
CA ILE A 207 19.69 9.99 0.85
C ILE A 207 18.20 9.66 1.06
N GLY A 208 17.62 10.21 2.11
CA GLY A 208 16.21 10.19 2.43
C GLY A 208 15.77 11.56 2.91
N TYR A 209 14.68 11.65 3.66
CA TYR A 209 14.23 12.91 4.27
C TYR A 209 15.29 13.48 5.27
N PRO A 210 15.58 14.77 5.29
CA PRO A 210 14.98 15.85 4.47
C PRO A 210 15.60 16.01 3.08
N GLY A 211 16.64 15.27 2.73
CA GLY A 211 17.32 15.37 1.43
C GLY A 211 16.39 15.06 0.25
N ASP A 212 15.56 14.04 0.36
CA ASP A 212 14.43 13.79 -0.54
C ASP A 212 13.13 14.12 0.20
N ARG A 213 12.35 15.10 -0.29
CA ARG A 213 11.11 15.57 0.34
C ARG A 213 10.00 14.52 0.41
N PHE A 214 10.08 13.47 -0.44
CA PHE A 214 9.16 12.33 -0.45
C PHE A 214 9.69 11.14 0.35
N ASN A 215 10.85 11.32 1.03
CA ASN A 215 11.54 10.27 1.78
C ASN A 215 11.81 9.00 0.96
N ARG A 216 12.06 9.14 -0.36
CA ARG A 216 12.54 8.04 -1.18
C ARG A 216 13.99 7.76 -0.80
N TYR A 217 14.33 6.49 -0.63
CA TYR A 217 15.69 6.10 -0.28
C TYR A 217 16.53 5.95 -1.54
N TRP A 218 17.56 6.79 -1.66
CA TRP A 218 18.56 6.73 -2.72
C TRP A 218 19.82 6.13 -2.13
N GLU A 219 20.03 4.85 -2.41
CA GLU A 219 21.17 4.13 -1.86
C GLU A 219 22.47 4.51 -2.59
N PRO A 220 23.61 4.55 -1.91
CA PRO A 220 24.88 4.82 -2.56
C PRO A 220 25.29 3.65 -3.48
N TYR A 221 25.85 3.98 -4.66
CA TYR A 221 26.39 2.99 -5.59
C TYR A 221 27.74 3.47 -6.15
N SER A 222 28.81 2.78 -5.80
CA SER A 222 30.19 3.20 -6.14
C SER A 222 30.55 2.92 -7.61
N GLY A 223 29.91 1.97 -8.27
CA GLY A 223 30.28 1.55 -9.64
C GLY A 223 31.61 0.79 -9.74
N GLY A 224 32.21 0.39 -8.63
CA GLY A 224 33.49 -0.32 -8.61
C GLY A 224 34.67 0.56 -9.09
N ASN A 225 35.32 0.16 -10.19
CA ASN A 225 36.48 0.87 -10.74
C ASN A 225 36.11 2.01 -11.71
N ILE A 226 34.83 2.36 -11.84
CA ILE A 226 34.40 3.46 -12.72
C ILE A 226 34.78 4.80 -12.08
N PRO A 227 35.41 5.73 -12.84
CA PRO A 227 35.79 7.04 -12.29
C PRO A 227 34.58 7.83 -11.78
N VAL A 228 34.74 8.47 -10.62
CA VAL A 228 33.75 9.35 -9.97
C VAL A 228 34.11 10.79 -10.24
N VAL A 229 33.10 11.63 -10.48
CA VAL A 229 33.25 13.09 -10.59
C VAL A 229 32.29 13.77 -9.61
N GLU A 230 32.74 14.95 -9.12
CA GLU A 230 31.93 15.82 -8.30
C GLU A 230 31.37 16.98 -9.12
N SER A 231 30.13 17.38 -8.83
CA SER A 231 29.49 18.48 -9.52
C SER A 231 29.91 19.83 -8.96
N GLN A 232 30.14 20.80 -9.88
CA GLN A 232 30.43 22.19 -9.58
C GLN A 232 29.20 23.10 -9.74
N ALA A 233 28.04 22.54 -10.05
CA ALA A 233 26.79 23.27 -10.22
C ALA A 233 25.64 22.56 -9.49
N SER A 234 24.67 23.33 -9.02
CA SER A 234 23.41 22.82 -8.49
C SER A 234 22.40 22.59 -9.61
N VAL A 235 21.40 21.75 -9.36
CA VAL A 235 20.32 21.40 -10.29
C VAL A 235 18.97 21.79 -9.69
N ALA A 236 18.18 22.56 -10.44
CA ALA A 236 16.81 22.88 -10.08
C ALA A 236 15.89 21.69 -10.44
N THR A 237 15.63 20.81 -9.48
CA THR A 237 14.95 19.53 -9.73
C THR A 237 13.43 19.61 -9.85
N GLU A 238 12.82 20.77 -9.58
CA GLU A 238 11.36 20.95 -9.66
C GLU A 238 10.78 20.74 -11.06
N ALA A 239 11.58 20.98 -12.11
CA ALA A 239 11.19 20.76 -13.50
C ALA A 239 11.29 19.29 -13.95
N PHE A 240 11.90 18.41 -13.16
CA PHE A 240 12.00 16.99 -13.50
C PHE A 240 10.70 16.27 -13.17
N TRP A 241 10.28 15.36 -14.04
CA TRP A 241 9.04 14.59 -13.88
C TRP A 241 8.93 13.89 -12.51
N ASN A 242 10.01 13.23 -12.08
CA ASN A 242 10.02 12.51 -10.82
C ASN A 242 10.54 13.35 -9.65
N LYS A 243 10.92 14.61 -9.87
CA LYS A 243 11.43 15.52 -8.84
C LYS A 243 12.47 14.86 -7.94
N PRO A 244 13.61 14.39 -8.49
CA PRO A 244 14.66 13.76 -7.69
C PRO A 244 15.26 14.80 -6.75
N PRO A 245 15.86 14.42 -5.60
CA PRO A 245 16.55 15.37 -4.73
C PRO A 245 17.80 15.92 -5.41
N GLU A 246 18.12 17.18 -5.17
CA GLU A 246 19.35 17.81 -5.70
C GLU A 246 20.61 17.01 -5.35
N ALA A 247 20.62 16.41 -4.17
CA ALA A 247 21.77 15.69 -3.64
C ALA A 247 22.25 14.54 -4.56
N VAL A 248 21.37 13.91 -5.37
CA VAL A 248 21.78 12.83 -6.28
C VAL A 248 22.66 13.31 -7.43
N PHE A 249 22.65 14.62 -7.73
CA PHE A 249 23.48 15.20 -8.79
C PHE A 249 24.87 15.66 -8.33
N ARG A 250 25.15 15.61 -7.02
CA ARG A 250 26.45 16.08 -6.46
C ARG A 250 27.62 15.23 -6.93
N ARG A 251 27.39 13.96 -7.24
CA ARG A 251 28.40 13.03 -7.77
C ARG A 251 27.83 12.26 -8.95
N GLY A 252 28.72 11.65 -9.72
CA GLY A 252 28.34 10.78 -10.82
C GLY A 252 29.48 9.91 -11.28
N LEU A 253 29.12 8.81 -11.97
CA LEU A 253 30.06 7.94 -12.66
C LEU A 253 30.34 8.49 -14.06
N THR A 254 31.58 8.44 -14.53
CA THR A 254 31.99 8.99 -15.83
C THR A 254 32.99 8.09 -16.53
N ALA A 255 33.23 8.38 -17.80
CA ALA A 255 34.32 7.78 -18.57
C ALA A 255 35.19 8.89 -19.20
N SER A 256 36.39 8.56 -19.64
CA SER A 256 37.28 9.46 -20.38
C SER A 256 36.66 9.89 -21.71
N ARG A 257 37.09 11.03 -22.24
CA ARG A 257 36.70 11.50 -23.59
C ARG A 257 36.84 10.41 -24.64
N GLY A 258 35.83 10.24 -25.48
CA GLY A 258 35.79 9.23 -26.56
C GLY A 258 35.65 7.78 -26.08
N LYS A 259 35.50 7.54 -24.78
CA LYS A 259 35.26 6.21 -24.19
C LYS A 259 33.81 6.06 -23.75
N SER A 260 33.19 4.91 -24.04
CA SER A 260 31.90 4.56 -23.52
C SER A 260 31.99 4.28 -22.02
N LEU A 261 30.91 4.60 -21.29
CA LEU A 261 30.68 4.13 -19.92
C LEU A 261 29.76 2.91 -20.00
N ASP A 262 30.18 1.82 -19.39
CA ASP A 262 29.44 0.56 -19.35
C ASP A 262 29.20 0.18 -17.89
N LEU A 263 27.91 0.11 -17.50
CA LEU A 263 27.47 -0.04 -16.12
C LEU A 263 26.53 -1.25 -16.00
N GLN A 264 26.87 -2.24 -15.19
CA GLN A 264 25.96 -3.29 -14.78
C GLN A 264 25.12 -2.79 -13.60
N TRP A 265 23.84 -2.49 -13.85
CA TRP A 265 22.94 -1.98 -12.83
C TRP A 265 21.47 -2.36 -13.16
N PRO A 266 20.67 -2.80 -12.16
CA PRO A 266 21.04 -3.00 -10.74
C PRO A 266 22.01 -4.17 -10.54
N PRO A 267 22.59 -4.32 -9.32
CA PRO A 267 23.58 -5.37 -9.07
C PRO A 267 22.99 -6.79 -9.14
N ALA A 268 21.72 -6.96 -8.82
CA ALA A 268 21.03 -8.25 -8.86
C ALA A 268 20.33 -8.49 -10.20
N PRO A 269 20.22 -9.76 -10.65
CA PRO A 269 19.44 -10.10 -11.83
C PRO A 269 17.94 -9.85 -11.61
N LEU A 270 17.26 -9.43 -12.68
CA LEU A 270 15.85 -9.07 -12.66
C LEU A 270 14.96 -10.24 -13.10
N PRO A 271 13.77 -10.42 -12.51
CA PRO A 271 12.73 -11.25 -13.10
C PRO A 271 12.28 -10.68 -14.46
N ALA A 272 11.77 -11.54 -15.34
CA ALA A 272 11.20 -11.10 -16.61
C ALA A 272 9.89 -10.33 -16.36
N ALA A 273 9.90 -9.02 -16.58
CA ALA A 273 8.76 -8.13 -16.36
C ALA A 273 8.91 -6.82 -17.15
N SER A 274 7.87 -5.98 -17.13
CA SER A 274 7.94 -4.59 -17.54
C SER A 274 8.35 -3.70 -16.38
N TYR A 275 9.18 -2.72 -16.65
CA TYR A 275 9.76 -1.84 -15.65
C TYR A 275 9.59 -0.37 -16.04
N TYR A 276 9.39 0.46 -15.03
CA TYR A 276 9.66 1.89 -15.11
C TYR A 276 11.14 2.11 -14.81
N LEU A 277 11.88 2.64 -15.78
CA LEU A 277 13.31 2.95 -15.67
C LEU A 277 13.52 4.44 -15.88
N ALA A 278 14.13 5.13 -14.90
CA ALA A 278 14.52 6.53 -15.02
C ALA A 278 16.02 6.69 -14.76
N LEU A 279 16.68 7.47 -15.61
CA LEU A 279 18.11 7.75 -15.55
C LEU A 279 18.33 9.26 -15.47
N TYR A 280 19.24 9.71 -14.60
CA TYR A 280 19.47 11.11 -14.29
C TYR A 280 20.92 11.51 -14.58
N PHE A 281 21.08 12.67 -15.22
CA PHE A 281 22.36 13.11 -15.77
C PHE A 281 22.58 14.60 -15.51
N GLN A 282 23.82 14.98 -15.21
CA GLN A 282 24.27 16.39 -15.13
C GLN A 282 25.72 16.50 -15.61
N ASP A 283 26.04 17.52 -16.38
CA ASP A 283 27.43 17.88 -16.62
C ASP A 283 28.06 18.42 -15.33
N ASN A 284 29.06 17.74 -14.80
CA ASN A 284 29.65 18.02 -13.50
C ASN A 284 30.56 19.26 -13.46
N ARG A 285 30.83 19.90 -14.61
CA ARG A 285 31.75 21.04 -14.70
C ARG A 285 31.10 22.35 -14.28
N ALA A 286 31.91 23.38 -14.06
CA ALA A 286 31.39 24.72 -13.82
C ALA A 286 30.56 25.20 -15.02
N PRO A 287 29.46 25.95 -14.82
CA PRO A 287 28.65 26.46 -15.89
C PRO A 287 29.44 27.30 -16.90
N SER A 288 29.42 26.91 -18.17
CA SER A 288 30.05 27.64 -19.27
C SER A 288 29.44 27.21 -20.61
N ALA A 289 29.69 27.94 -21.67
CA ALA A 289 29.27 27.58 -23.03
C ALA A 289 29.81 26.22 -23.51
N LEU A 290 30.86 25.71 -22.88
CA LEU A 290 31.50 24.42 -23.20
C LEU A 290 31.07 23.30 -22.24
N SER A 291 30.23 23.59 -21.25
CA SER A 291 29.79 22.60 -20.25
C SER A 291 28.55 21.85 -20.74
N TRP A 292 28.74 21.08 -21.78
CA TRP A 292 27.77 20.16 -22.36
C TRP A 292 28.45 18.86 -22.79
N ARG A 293 27.68 17.80 -22.93
CA ARG A 293 28.11 16.51 -23.48
C ARG A 293 26.95 15.83 -24.18
N VAL A 294 27.25 15.13 -25.26
CA VAL A 294 26.26 14.36 -26.02
C VAL A 294 26.68 12.90 -26.06
N PHE A 295 25.73 12.01 -25.80
CA PHE A 295 25.94 10.57 -25.86
C PHE A 295 24.63 9.83 -26.12
N ASP A 296 24.73 8.62 -26.64
CA ASP A 296 23.61 7.69 -26.76
C ASP A 296 23.51 6.84 -25.49
N VAL A 297 22.29 6.49 -25.12
CA VAL A 297 21.97 5.60 -24.01
C VAL A 297 21.39 4.31 -24.56
N ALA A 298 21.98 3.17 -24.21
CA ALA A 298 21.45 1.84 -24.54
C ALA A 298 21.27 1.00 -23.26
N VAL A 299 20.21 0.20 -23.21
CA VAL A 299 19.91 -0.73 -22.12
C VAL A 299 19.83 -2.14 -22.71
N ASN A 300 20.68 -3.04 -22.20
CA ASN A 300 20.83 -4.41 -22.74
C ASN A 300 21.06 -4.44 -24.26
N GLY A 301 21.83 -3.45 -24.78
CA GLY A 301 22.12 -3.31 -26.21
C GLY A 301 20.99 -2.73 -27.05
N GLN A 302 19.80 -2.48 -26.47
CA GLN A 302 18.69 -1.82 -27.15
C GLN A 302 18.80 -0.29 -26.99
N PRO A 303 18.61 0.52 -28.05
CA PRO A 303 18.59 1.97 -27.94
C PRO A 303 17.50 2.43 -26.95
N PHE A 304 17.90 3.17 -25.92
CA PHE A 304 17.00 3.76 -24.94
C PHE A 304 16.76 5.25 -25.21
N PHE A 305 17.83 5.97 -25.54
CA PHE A 305 17.76 7.36 -25.97
C PHE A 305 18.96 7.70 -26.86
N ALA A 306 18.74 8.34 -28.00
CA ALA A 306 19.79 8.74 -28.92
C ALA A 306 20.11 10.23 -28.82
N GLY A 307 21.41 10.60 -28.88
CA GLY A 307 21.86 11.98 -28.91
C GLY A 307 21.46 12.79 -27.68
N LEU A 308 21.52 12.20 -26.48
CA LEU A 308 21.19 12.89 -25.23
C LEU A 308 22.17 14.03 -24.97
N ASN A 309 21.68 15.26 -25.02
CA ASN A 309 22.46 16.46 -24.68
C ASN A 309 22.32 16.78 -23.19
N VAL A 310 23.41 16.70 -22.47
CA VAL A 310 23.48 16.91 -21.01
C VAL A 310 24.27 18.18 -20.72
N SER A 311 23.64 19.12 -20.03
CA SER A 311 24.24 20.37 -19.54
C SER A 311 24.40 20.37 -18.01
N THR A 312 24.90 21.47 -17.45
CA THR A 312 24.97 21.70 -16.02
C THR A 312 23.61 21.86 -15.34
N ALA A 313 22.54 22.16 -16.11
CA ALA A 313 21.17 22.19 -15.61
C ALA A 313 20.60 20.79 -15.30
N GLY A 314 21.29 19.76 -15.79
CA GLY A 314 20.86 18.38 -15.67
C GLY A 314 19.73 18.00 -16.65
N THR A 315 19.50 16.73 -16.78
CA THR A 315 18.38 16.16 -17.55
C THR A 315 18.07 14.75 -17.07
N MET A 316 16.90 14.22 -17.48
CA MET A 316 16.54 12.82 -17.25
C MET A 316 15.91 12.22 -18.49
N VAL A 317 16.03 10.90 -18.62
CA VAL A 317 15.28 10.10 -19.57
C VAL A 317 14.61 8.94 -18.86
N TYR A 318 13.45 8.51 -19.33
CA TYR A 318 12.73 7.39 -18.74
C TYR A 318 12.01 6.54 -19.78
N GLY A 319 11.80 5.27 -19.46
CA GLY A 319 10.91 4.35 -20.14
C GLY A 319 9.84 3.89 -19.16
N ALA A 320 8.55 4.11 -19.52
CA ALA A 320 7.43 3.81 -18.62
C ALA A 320 7.10 2.30 -18.57
N GLU A 321 7.41 1.55 -19.62
CA GLU A 321 7.12 0.11 -19.75
C GLU A 321 8.28 -0.59 -20.48
N TRP A 322 9.48 -0.56 -19.88
CA TRP A 322 10.67 -1.13 -20.51
C TRP A 322 10.83 -2.60 -20.11
N PRO A 323 10.85 -3.56 -21.08
CA PRO A 323 10.99 -4.97 -20.77
C PRO A 323 12.42 -5.31 -20.36
N LEU A 324 12.59 -5.91 -19.17
CA LEU A 324 13.89 -6.38 -18.68
C LEU A 324 13.79 -7.79 -18.12
N SER A 325 14.93 -8.50 -18.14
CA SER A 325 15.12 -9.80 -17.49
C SER A 325 16.60 -10.08 -17.30
N GLY A 326 16.97 -10.82 -16.24
CA GLY A 326 18.35 -11.19 -15.93
C GLY A 326 19.23 -9.98 -15.59
N GLN A 327 20.52 -10.09 -15.89
CA GLN A 327 21.47 -9.01 -15.67
C GLN A 327 21.21 -7.83 -16.62
N THR A 328 21.13 -6.62 -16.07
CA THR A 328 20.89 -5.42 -16.86
C THR A 328 22.17 -4.59 -16.99
N ARG A 329 22.42 -4.11 -18.20
CA ARG A 329 23.59 -3.33 -18.56
C ARG A 329 23.16 -2.01 -19.20
N ILE A 330 23.63 -0.90 -18.65
CA ILE A 330 23.45 0.45 -19.21
C ILE A 330 24.75 0.85 -19.87
N LYS A 331 24.70 1.21 -21.15
CA LYS A 331 25.85 1.68 -21.91
C LYS A 331 25.60 3.10 -22.42
N LEU A 332 26.54 3.99 -22.11
CA LEU A 332 26.55 5.38 -22.59
C LEU A 332 27.68 5.52 -23.62
N THR A 333 27.34 5.83 -24.89
CA THR A 333 28.30 5.96 -25.95
C THR A 333 28.43 7.42 -26.38
N PRO A 334 29.61 8.09 -26.17
CA PRO A 334 29.75 9.50 -26.47
C PRO A 334 29.69 9.79 -27.96
N ALA A 335 29.08 10.91 -28.36
CA ALA A 335 29.17 11.43 -29.72
C ALA A 335 30.61 11.82 -30.03
N PRO A 336 31.05 11.73 -31.33
CA PRO A 336 32.42 12.04 -31.72
C PRO A 336 32.88 13.45 -31.36
N ASP A 337 31.97 14.41 -31.39
CA ASP A 337 32.19 15.83 -31.08
C ASP A 337 32.02 16.20 -29.60
N SER A 338 31.56 15.25 -28.78
CA SER A 338 31.40 15.50 -27.33
C SER A 338 32.73 15.91 -26.70
N PRO A 339 32.78 17.06 -26.00
CA PRO A 339 34.04 17.58 -25.43
C PRO A 339 34.61 16.71 -24.31
N VAL A 340 33.76 15.90 -23.68
CA VAL A 340 34.12 15.00 -22.57
C VAL A 340 33.38 13.68 -22.68
N GLY A 341 33.75 12.68 -21.86
CA GLY A 341 33.05 11.41 -21.79
C GLY A 341 31.65 11.52 -21.15
N PRO A 342 30.84 10.48 -21.26
CA PRO A 342 29.49 10.45 -20.67
C PRO A 342 29.52 10.47 -19.14
N VAL A 343 28.41 10.84 -18.52
CA VAL A 343 28.22 10.84 -17.06
C VAL A 343 26.83 10.29 -16.75
N ILE A 344 26.68 9.68 -15.59
CA ILE A 344 25.40 9.33 -14.99
C ILE A 344 25.43 9.59 -13.49
N ASN A 345 24.38 10.21 -12.93
CA ASN A 345 24.33 10.63 -11.54
C ASN A 345 23.44 9.75 -10.66
N ALA A 346 22.31 9.29 -11.20
CA ALA A 346 21.37 8.46 -10.45
C ALA A 346 20.49 7.63 -11.40
N ALA A 347 19.85 6.62 -10.82
CA ALA A 347 18.83 5.83 -11.53
C ALA A 347 17.78 5.29 -10.57
N GLU A 348 16.55 5.13 -11.10
CA GLU A 348 15.43 4.44 -10.46
C GLU A 348 14.92 3.33 -11.36
N LEU A 349 14.69 2.17 -10.76
CA LEU A 349 14.09 1.01 -11.42
C LEU A 349 12.95 0.50 -10.57
N MET A 350 11.75 0.45 -11.15
CA MET A 350 10.55 -0.05 -10.49
C MET A 350 9.86 -1.06 -11.39
N MET A 351 9.48 -2.20 -10.83
CA MET A 351 8.68 -3.19 -11.53
C MET A 351 7.23 -2.71 -11.64
N ILE A 352 6.63 -2.85 -12.81
CA ILE A 352 5.21 -2.56 -13.03
C ILE A 352 4.41 -3.77 -12.57
N VAL A 353 3.57 -3.57 -11.56
CA VAL A 353 2.75 -4.61 -10.95
C VAL A 353 1.30 -4.41 -11.37
N PRO A 354 0.68 -5.36 -12.08
CA PRO A 354 -0.75 -5.29 -12.37
C PRO A 354 -1.56 -5.30 -11.07
N LEU A 355 -2.56 -4.43 -10.95
CA LEU A 355 -3.48 -4.44 -9.82
C LEU A 355 -4.34 -5.69 -9.83
N GLY A 356 -4.57 -6.30 -8.66
CA GLY A 356 -5.32 -7.55 -8.47
C GLY A 356 -6.83 -7.44 -8.68
N GLY A 357 -7.32 -6.33 -9.21
CA GLY A 357 -8.74 -6.01 -9.33
C GLY A 357 -9.21 -5.06 -8.21
N ARG A 358 -10.51 -4.92 -8.07
CA ARG A 358 -11.14 -4.07 -7.02
C ARG A 358 -12.45 -4.69 -6.58
N THR A 359 -12.80 -4.59 -5.32
CA THR A 359 -14.17 -4.84 -4.87
C THR A 359 -15.07 -3.67 -5.25
N HIS A 360 -16.29 -3.95 -5.67
CA HIS A 360 -17.26 -2.94 -6.06
C HIS A 360 -17.50 -1.95 -4.90
N PRO A 361 -17.46 -0.63 -5.10
CA PRO A 361 -17.51 0.36 -4.01
C PRO A 361 -18.75 0.25 -3.11
N ARG A 362 -19.90 -0.14 -3.65
CA ARG A 362 -21.11 -0.40 -2.85
C ARG A 362 -20.90 -1.57 -1.88
N ASP A 363 -20.27 -2.64 -2.35
CA ASP A 363 -20.01 -3.82 -1.53
C ASP A 363 -19.01 -3.51 -0.42
N VAL A 364 -17.98 -2.70 -0.71
CA VAL A 364 -17.04 -2.21 0.32
C VAL A 364 -17.79 -1.42 1.40
N ILE A 365 -18.66 -0.47 1.01
CA ILE A 365 -19.47 0.32 1.95
C ILE A 365 -20.37 -0.59 2.80
N GLY A 366 -21.05 -1.56 2.17
CA GLY A 366 -21.92 -2.51 2.85
C GLY A 366 -21.16 -3.37 3.87
N MET A 367 -20.04 -3.94 3.46
CA MET A 367 -19.21 -4.79 4.31
C MET A 367 -18.55 -4.03 5.46
N GLU A 368 -18.01 -2.83 5.20
CA GLU A 368 -17.47 -1.98 6.26
C GLU A 368 -18.53 -1.54 7.28
N ALA A 369 -19.76 -1.29 6.83
CA ALA A 369 -20.86 -0.93 7.72
C ALA A 369 -21.30 -2.12 8.58
N LEU A 370 -21.32 -3.34 8.03
CA LEU A 370 -21.52 -4.56 8.81
C LEU A 370 -20.41 -4.76 9.85
N ALA A 371 -19.14 -4.59 9.45
CA ALA A 371 -18.00 -4.69 10.35
C ALA A 371 -18.07 -3.71 11.53
N ARG A 372 -18.58 -2.49 11.29
CA ARG A 372 -18.79 -1.47 12.36
C ARG A 372 -20.02 -1.76 13.22
N GLY A 373 -21.06 -2.36 12.67
CA GLY A 373 -22.30 -2.70 13.40
C GLY A 373 -22.15 -3.93 14.27
N PHE A 374 -21.19 -4.79 13.98
CA PHE A 374 -20.95 -6.01 14.72
C PHE A 374 -20.03 -5.81 15.93
N TRP A 375 -20.33 -6.48 17.04
CA TRP A 375 -19.38 -6.72 18.11
C TRP A 375 -18.62 -8.00 17.78
N ASN A 376 -17.32 -7.98 17.95
CA ASN A 376 -16.44 -9.10 17.62
C ASN A 376 -16.58 -9.62 16.17
N PRO A 377 -16.52 -8.73 15.15
CA PRO A 377 -16.44 -9.23 13.78
C PRO A 377 -15.16 -10.07 13.62
N PRO A 378 -15.08 -10.95 12.61
CA PRO A 378 -13.83 -11.66 12.33
C PRO A 378 -12.65 -10.70 12.24
N SER A 379 -11.50 -11.10 12.78
CA SER A 379 -10.34 -10.22 12.97
C SER A 379 -9.74 -9.69 11.65
N ASP A 380 -10.05 -10.34 10.54
CA ASP A 380 -9.64 -9.97 9.18
C ASP A 380 -10.65 -9.10 8.42
N TRP A 381 -11.74 -8.65 9.09
CA TRP A 381 -12.74 -7.77 8.46
C TRP A 381 -12.22 -6.32 8.35
N ARG A 382 -11.08 -6.16 7.67
CA ARG A 382 -10.42 -4.90 7.35
C ARG A 382 -9.73 -4.96 5.99
N GLY A 383 -9.49 -3.78 5.40
CA GLY A 383 -8.99 -3.68 4.03
C GLY A 383 -10.05 -4.12 3.02
N ASP A 384 -9.64 -4.60 1.86
CA ASP A 384 -10.59 -5.02 0.81
C ASP A 384 -11.30 -6.32 1.20
N PRO A 385 -12.66 -6.41 1.14
CA PRO A 385 -13.40 -7.60 1.57
C PRO A 385 -13.24 -8.82 0.66
N CYS A 386 -12.94 -8.64 -0.63
CA CYS A 386 -12.83 -9.72 -1.60
C CYS A 386 -11.39 -10.06 -1.99
N LEU A 387 -10.45 -9.12 -1.85
CA LEU A 387 -9.13 -9.22 -2.45
C LEU A 387 -7.98 -9.27 -1.43
N PRO A 388 -6.86 -9.90 -1.83
CA PRO A 388 -6.74 -10.76 -3.01
C PRO A 388 -7.63 -12.00 -2.91
N LYS A 389 -7.98 -12.62 -4.04
CA LYS A 389 -8.85 -13.79 -4.14
C LYS A 389 -8.39 -14.86 -3.17
N GLY A 390 -8.05 -15.40 -2.51
CA GLY A 390 -7.57 -16.35 -1.50
C GLY A 390 -7.58 -15.77 -0.08
N ASN A 391 -7.58 -14.43 0.04
CA ASN A 391 -7.56 -13.71 1.32
C ASN A 391 -8.81 -12.80 1.48
N SER A 392 -9.95 -13.16 0.88
CA SER A 392 -11.23 -12.50 1.17
C SER A 392 -11.53 -12.58 2.68
N TRP A 393 -12.33 -11.67 3.20
CA TRP A 393 -12.71 -11.67 4.61
C TRP A 393 -13.32 -13.01 5.03
N THR A 394 -13.05 -13.46 6.25
CA THR A 394 -13.61 -14.71 6.79
C THR A 394 -15.13 -14.70 6.67
N GLY A 395 -15.68 -15.78 6.11
CA GLY A 395 -17.11 -15.92 5.86
C GLY A 395 -17.63 -15.17 4.63
N VAL A 396 -16.81 -14.42 3.90
CA VAL A 396 -17.19 -13.71 2.67
C VAL A 396 -16.75 -14.48 1.45
N THR A 397 -17.69 -14.66 0.51
CA THR A 397 -17.44 -15.23 -0.82
C THR A 397 -17.72 -14.17 -1.88
N CYS A 398 -16.81 -14.03 -2.82
CA CYS A 398 -16.92 -13.09 -3.92
C CYS A 398 -16.88 -13.80 -5.26
N ASN A 399 -17.39 -13.14 -6.31
CA ASN A 399 -17.28 -13.64 -7.68
C ASN A 399 -15.84 -13.46 -8.23
N GLU A 400 -15.59 -14.03 -9.42
CA GLU A 400 -14.26 -14.02 -10.04
C GLU A 400 -14.00 -12.81 -10.95
N ASP A 401 -14.94 -11.88 -11.06
CA ASP A 401 -14.81 -10.72 -11.93
C ASP A 401 -13.69 -9.77 -11.48
N PRO A 402 -13.07 -9.01 -12.40
CA PRO A 402 -12.07 -7.98 -12.05
C PRO A 402 -12.64 -6.89 -11.12
N LEU A 403 -13.93 -6.57 -11.24
CA LEU A 403 -14.68 -5.78 -10.28
C LEU A 403 -15.49 -6.73 -9.40
N ALA A 404 -14.84 -7.25 -8.36
CA ALA A 404 -15.38 -8.29 -7.50
C ALA A 404 -16.66 -7.85 -6.77
N ARG A 405 -17.63 -8.75 -6.67
CA ARG A 405 -18.88 -8.58 -5.95
C ARG A 405 -19.00 -9.60 -4.83
N VAL A 406 -19.49 -9.18 -3.68
CA VAL A 406 -19.86 -10.09 -2.60
C VAL A 406 -21.10 -10.85 -3.02
N ILE A 407 -21.00 -12.19 -3.09
CA ILE A 407 -22.09 -13.08 -3.47
C ILE A 407 -22.63 -13.93 -2.33
N ALA A 408 -21.85 -14.12 -1.26
CA ALA A 408 -22.32 -14.81 -0.06
C ALA A 408 -21.62 -14.29 1.22
N ILE A 409 -22.37 -14.32 2.33
CA ILE A 409 -21.85 -14.11 3.69
C ILE A 409 -22.28 -15.31 4.54
N ASN A 410 -21.31 -15.98 5.18
CA ASN A 410 -21.58 -17.07 6.12
C ASN A 410 -20.76 -16.88 7.41
N LEU A 411 -21.43 -16.43 8.46
CA LEU A 411 -20.89 -16.27 9.81
C LEU A 411 -21.63 -17.19 10.82
N THR A 412 -22.07 -18.36 10.37
CA THR A 412 -22.75 -19.33 11.24
C THR A 412 -21.86 -19.65 12.46
N ASN A 413 -22.44 -19.53 13.67
CA ASN A 413 -21.77 -19.81 14.95
C ASN A 413 -20.46 -19.06 15.18
N SER A 414 -20.37 -17.83 14.66
CA SER A 414 -19.12 -17.02 14.71
C SER A 414 -19.03 -16.14 15.96
N ARG A 415 -20.01 -16.21 16.88
CA ARG A 415 -20.09 -15.40 18.11
C ARG A 415 -20.14 -13.89 17.84
N VAL A 416 -20.64 -13.51 16.69
CA VAL A 416 -20.82 -12.11 16.31
C VAL A 416 -22.04 -11.56 17.03
N GLY A 417 -21.93 -10.36 17.60
CA GLY A 417 -23.06 -9.64 18.22
C GLY A 417 -23.27 -8.27 17.58
N GLY A 418 -24.15 -7.45 18.15
CA GLY A 418 -24.47 -6.12 17.63
C GLY A 418 -25.69 -6.14 16.70
N SER A 419 -25.74 -5.27 15.72
CA SER A 419 -26.87 -5.11 14.82
C SER A 419 -26.48 -5.23 13.35
N ILE A 420 -27.43 -5.69 12.55
CA ILE A 420 -27.28 -5.74 11.09
C ILE A 420 -27.47 -4.31 10.56
N SER A 421 -26.46 -3.74 9.94
CA SER A 421 -26.53 -2.39 9.39
C SER A 421 -27.45 -2.31 8.17
N ASP A 422 -28.21 -1.20 8.05
CA ASP A 422 -29.07 -0.91 6.88
C ASP A 422 -28.25 -0.88 5.57
N HIS A 423 -26.94 -0.60 5.65
CA HIS A 423 -26.05 -0.65 4.50
C HIS A 423 -25.84 -2.05 3.91
N ILE A 424 -26.35 -3.12 4.53
CA ILE A 424 -26.42 -4.46 3.91
C ILE A 424 -27.14 -4.41 2.56
N ALA A 425 -28.07 -3.49 2.39
CA ALA A 425 -28.77 -3.21 1.16
C ALA A 425 -27.85 -2.82 -0.03
N ASN A 426 -26.61 -2.43 0.23
CA ASN A 426 -25.61 -2.15 -0.80
C ASN A 426 -25.06 -3.42 -1.47
N LEU A 427 -25.21 -4.59 -0.85
CA LEU A 427 -24.69 -5.87 -1.34
C LEU A 427 -25.61 -6.47 -2.41
N THR A 428 -25.87 -5.71 -3.46
CA THR A 428 -26.92 -6.04 -4.46
C THR A 428 -26.66 -7.29 -5.28
N ALA A 429 -25.45 -7.87 -5.24
CA ALA A 429 -25.12 -9.14 -5.89
C ALA A 429 -25.20 -10.35 -4.95
N VAL A 430 -25.49 -10.15 -3.66
CA VAL A 430 -25.52 -11.23 -2.68
C VAL A 430 -26.67 -12.19 -2.96
N SER A 431 -26.35 -13.48 -2.94
CA SER A 431 -27.32 -14.57 -3.14
C SER A 431 -27.63 -15.32 -1.83
N SER A 432 -26.70 -15.30 -0.86
CA SER A 432 -26.93 -15.97 0.42
C SER A 432 -26.32 -15.21 1.59
N ILE A 433 -27.10 -15.14 2.70
CA ILE A 433 -26.69 -14.53 3.96
C ILE A 433 -27.03 -15.51 5.08
N TRP A 434 -26.00 -16.01 5.77
CA TRP A 434 -26.10 -16.96 6.86
C TRP A 434 -25.45 -16.38 8.11
N LEU A 435 -26.29 -15.94 9.07
CA LEU A 435 -25.86 -15.33 10.34
C LEU A 435 -26.36 -16.15 11.54
N VAL A 436 -26.58 -17.45 11.34
CA VAL A 436 -27.16 -18.41 12.28
C VAL A 436 -26.33 -18.53 13.57
N GLY A 437 -27.01 -18.66 14.72
CA GLY A 437 -26.35 -19.03 15.97
C GLY A 437 -25.37 -17.98 16.49
N ASN A 438 -25.77 -16.71 16.44
CA ASN A 438 -24.97 -15.58 16.87
C ASN A 438 -25.68 -14.76 18.00
N ASN A 439 -25.10 -13.63 18.39
CA ASN A 439 -25.67 -12.74 19.39
C ASN A 439 -26.17 -11.42 18.76
N LEU A 440 -26.74 -11.49 17.56
CA LEU A 440 -27.25 -10.33 16.85
C LEU A 440 -28.55 -9.84 17.51
N THR A 441 -28.70 -8.52 17.60
CA THR A 441 -29.85 -7.83 18.22
C THR A 441 -30.38 -6.74 17.28
N GLY A 442 -31.46 -6.07 17.69
CA GLY A 442 -32.07 -5.01 16.89
C GLY A 442 -32.94 -5.56 15.73
N PRO A 443 -33.48 -4.67 14.89
CA PRO A 443 -34.39 -5.05 13.83
C PRO A 443 -33.66 -5.67 12.63
N ILE A 444 -34.42 -6.45 11.86
CA ILE A 444 -33.99 -6.86 10.50
C ILE A 444 -34.14 -5.63 9.61
N PRO A 445 -33.08 -5.16 8.92
CA PRO A 445 -33.14 -3.99 8.06
C PRO A 445 -33.93 -4.25 6.78
N ASP A 446 -34.30 -3.17 6.08
CA ASP A 446 -34.86 -3.27 4.73
C ASP A 446 -33.82 -3.84 3.76
N MET A 447 -34.18 -4.94 3.11
CA MET A 447 -33.34 -5.67 2.15
C MET A 447 -33.90 -5.59 0.73
N SER A 448 -34.82 -4.67 0.46
CA SER A 448 -35.48 -4.53 -0.86
C SER A 448 -34.54 -4.48 -2.07
N PRO A 449 -33.30 -3.90 -1.99
CA PRO A 449 -32.37 -3.90 -3.12
C PRO A 449 -31.69 -5.23 -3.40
N LEU A 450 -31.84 -6.25 -2.54
CA LEU A 450 -31.14 -7.53 -2.65
C LEU A 450 -31.88 -8.51 -3.59
N HIS A 451 -32.13 -8.09 -4.82
CA HIS A 451 -32.92 -8.85 -5.79
C HIS A 451 -32.33 -10.22 -6.19
N HIS A 452 -31.06 -10.46 -5.88
CA HIS A 452 -30.38 -11.74 -6.13
C HIS A 452 -30.42 -12.69 -4.93
N LEU A 453 -30.98 -12.25 -3.78
CA LEU A 453 -30.99 -13.05 -2.56
C LEU A 453 -31.88 -14.28 -2.73
N VAL A 454 -31.30 -15.46 -2.47
CA VAL A 454 -31.93 -16.78 -2.53
C VAL A 454 -32.14 -17.36 -1.13
N SER A 455 -31.15 -17.20 -0.25
CA SER A 455 -31.19 -17.75 1.11
C SER A 455 -30.87 -16.69 2.16
N LEU A 456 -31.78 -16.54 3.13
CA LEU A 456 -31.59 -15.66 4.30
C LEU A 456 -31.83 -16.46 5.58
N HIS A 457 -30.75 -16.74 6.30
CA HIS A 457 -30.75 -17.49 7.56
C HIS A 457 -30.29 -16.61 8.72
N LEU A 458 -31.24 -16.24 9.58
CA LEU A 458 -31.04 -15.35 10.73
C LEU A 458 -31.45 -16.02 12.04
N GLU A 459 -31.77 -17.31 12.02
CA GLU A 459 -32.21 -18.08 13.17
C GLU A 459 -31.17 -18.13 14.29
N ASP A 460 -31.64 -18.42 15.51
CA ASP A 460 -30.83 -18.56 16.72
C ASP A 460 -30.02 -17.29 17.05
N ASN A 461 -30.74 -16.15 17.17
CA ASN A 461 -30.20 -14.84 17.50
C ASN A 461 -31.12 -14.10 18.50
N GLY A 462 -30.82 -12.83 18.80
CA GLY A 462 -31.64 -11.95 19.65
C GLY A 462 -32.33 -10.83 18.86
N LEU A 463 -32.66 -11.05 17.57
CA LEU A 463 -33.28 -10.05 16.69
C LEU A 463 -34.67 -9.66 17.19
N THR A 464 -35.02 -8.37 17.08
CA THR A 464 -36.26 -7.78 17.57
C THR A 464 -37.02 -7.01 16.49
N GLY A 465 -38.18 -6.47 16.83
CA GLY A 465 -39.02 -5.73 15.89
C GLY A 465 -39.84 -6.63 15.00
N SER A 466 -40.35 -6.12 13.87
CA SER A 466 -41.19 -6.83 12.93
C SER A 466 -40.41 -7.32 11.71
N LEU A 467 -40.98 -8.30 11.01
CA LEU A 467 -40.47 -8.71 9.70
C LEU A 467 -40.70 -7.58 8.68
N PRO A 468 -39.66 -7.13 7.93
CA PRO A 468 -39.84 -6.17 6.85
C PRO A 468 -40.75 -6.71 5.72
N GLU A 469 -41.69 -5.89 5.28
CA GLU A 469 -42.59 -6.22 4.14
C GLU A 469 -41.80 -6.57 2.87
N SER A 470 -40.65 -5.90 2.69
CA SER A 470 -39.76 -6.06 1.54
C SER A 470 -39.26 -7.49 1.31
N LEU A 471 -39.12 -8.29 2.38
CA LEU A 471 -38.65 -9.68 2.26
C LEU A 471 -39.61 -10.54 1.40
N GLY A 472 -40.92 -10.32 1.47
CA GLY A 472 -41.89 -11.01 0.65
C GLY A 472 -41.84 -10.62 -0.84
N ASN A 473 -41.25 -9.46 -1.17
CA ASN A 473 -41.13 -8.95 -2.53
C ASN A 473 -39.85 -9.41 -3.24
N LEU A 474 -38.94 -10.09 -2.51
CA LEU A 474 -37.72 -10.64 -3.09
C LEU A 474 -38.02 -11.93 -3.89
N THR A 475 -38.28 -11.78 -5.16
CA THR A 475 -38.81 -12.86 -6.04
C THR A 475 -37.90 -14.10 -6.12
N ARG A 476 -36.62 -13.96 -5.89
CA ARG A 476 -35.64 -15.06 -5.88
C ARG A 476 -35.42 -15.71 -4.52
N LEU A 477 -36.01 -15.15 -3.44
CA LEU A 477 -35.80 -15.68 -2.09
C LEU A 477 -36.55 -17.02 -1.95
N GLU A 478 -35.83 -18.12 -1.81
CA GLU A 478 -36.36 -19.46 -1.64
C GLU A 478 -36.35 -19.92 -0.17
N GLU A 479 -35.39 -19.43 0.62
CA GLU A 479 -35.25 -19.83 2.02
C GLU A 479 -35.20 -18.60 2.93
N LEU A 480 -36.14 -18.52 3.84
CA LEU A 480 -36.19 -17.51 4.91
C LEU A 480 -36.34 -18.20 6.27
N SER A 481 -35.32 -18.17 7.08
CA SER A 481 -35.30 -18.76 8.42
C SER A 481 -35.02 -17.70 9.46
N VAL A 482 -35.98 -17.49 10.38
CA VAL A 482 -35.89 -16.46 11.44
C VAL A 482 -36.31 -16.99 12.83
N GLN A 483 -36.49 -18.31 12.97
CA GLN A 483 -36.90 -18.93 14.25
C GLN A 483 -35.85 -18.66 15.36
N ASN A 484 -36.28 -18.85 16.62
CA ASN A 484 -35.43 -18.61 17.80
C ASN A 484 -34.84 -17.19 17.83
N ASN A 485 -35.69 -16.18 17.65
CA ASN A 485 -35.41 -14.77 17.82
C ASN A 485 -36.44 -14.12 18.76
N ASN A 486 -36.42 -12.81 18.88
CA ASN A 486 -37.38 -12.05 19.67
C ASN A 486 -38.24 -11.11 18.78
N LEU A 487 -38.57 -11.59 17.58
CA LEU A 487 -39.40 -10.86 16.62
C LEU A 487 -40.87 -10.84 17.06
N GLN A 488 -41.58 -9.77 16.72
CA GLN A 488 -42.97 -9.55 17.13
C GLN A 488 -43.81 -8.90 16.02
N GLY A 489 -45.14 -8.96 16.17
CA GLY A 489 -46.07 -8.34 15.24
C GLY A 489 -46.64 -9.33 14.22
N THR A 490 -47.21 -8.83 13.15
CA THR A 490 -47.87 -9.65 12.13
C THR A 490 -46.91 -10.07 11.03
N ILE A 491 -47.04 -11.30 10.55
CA ILE A 491 -46.30 -11.74 9.35
C ILE A 491 -46.81 -10.93 8.15
N PRO A 492 -45.93 -10.23 7.41
CA PRO A 492 -46.34 -9.46 6.24
C PRO A 492 -47.16 -10.27 5.24
N SER A 493 -48.16 -9.62 4.64
CA SER A 493 -49.05 -10.29 3.68
C SER A 493 -48.29 -10.80 2.44
N SER A 494 -47.26 -10.10 2.02
CA SER A 494 -46.35 -10.53 0.93
C SER A 494 -45.66 -11.87 1.22
N ILE A 495 -45.18 -12.08 2.44
CA ILE A 495 -44.53 -13.34 2.88
C ILE A 495 -45.61 -14.44 3.03
N ARG A 496 -46.73 -14.13 3.69
CA ARG A 496 -47.81 -15.08 3.95
C ARG A 496 -48.41 -15.63 2.64
N ASN A 497 -48.75 -14.74 1.71
CA ASN A 497 -49.32 -15.13 0.43
C ASN A 497 -48.33 -15.97 -0.38
N ARG A 498 -47.07 -15.62 -0.36
CA ARG A 498 -46.04 -16.37 -1.07
C ARG A 498 -45.85 -17.77 -0.49
N ALA A 499 -45.78 -17.90 0.83
CA ALA A 499 -45.69 -19.22 1.49
C ALA A 499 -46.87 -20.16 1.19
N MET A 500 -48.04 -19.62 0.79
CA MET A 500 -49.22 -20.40 0.42
C MET A 500 -49.19 -20.88 -1.04
N VAL A 501 -48.54 -20.12 -1.94
CA VAL A 501 -48.64 -20.40 -3.40
C VAL A 501 -47.32 -20.86 -4.03
N ASP A 502 -46.20 -20.56 -3.42
CA ASP A 502 -44.86 -20.87 -3.93
C ASP A 502 -44.27 -22.05 -3.13
N ILE A 503 -44.33 -23.24 -3.69
CA ILE A 503 -43.82 -24.46 -3.04
C ILE A 503 -42.31 -24.50 -2.90
N SER A 504 -41.59 -23.65 -3.63
CA SER A 504 -40.12 -23.51 -3.50
C SER A 504 -39.74 -22.59 -2.33
N PHE A 505 -40.66 -21.72 -1.89
CA PHE A 505 -40.39 -20.79 -0.79
C PHE A 505 -40.56 -21.45 0.57
N ARG A 506 -39.45 -21.62 1.29
CA ARG A 506 -39.39 -22.21 2.63
C ARG A 506 -39.27 -21.11 3.69
N PHE A 507 -40.36 -20.89 4.44
CA PHE A 507 -40.39 -19.92 5.52
C PHE A 507 -40.47 -20.61 6.89
N LYS A 508 -39.45 -20.35 7.72
CA LYS A 508 -39.38 -20.85 9.10
C LYS A 508 -39.31 -19.68 10.09
N TYR A 509 -40.28 -19.55 10.96
CA TYR A 509 -40.39 -18.45 11.92
C TYR A 509 -40.66 -18.89 13.36
N THR A 510 -41.04 -20.16 13.60
CA THR A 510 -41.27 -20.76 14.91
C THR A 510 -40.23 -21.85 15.17
N PRO A 511 -39.89 -22.12 16.43
CA PRO A 511 -40.32 -21.45 17.68
C PRO A 511 -39.60 -20.11 17.95
N GLY A 512 -39.88 -19.50 19.10
CA GLY A 512 -39.09 -18.45 19.72
C GLY A 512 -39.46 -17.00 19.38
N ASN A 513 -40.35 -16.80 18.39
CA ASN A 513 -40.86 -15.48 18.03
C ASN A 513 -42.31 -15.27 18.48
N ASN A 514 -42.74 -14.02 18.63
CA ASN A 514 -44.15 -13.63 18.86
C ASN A 514 -44.72 -13.01 17.57
N LEU A 515 -44.74 -13.80 16.52
CA LEU A 515 -45.28 -13.45 15.19
C LEU A 515 -46.65 -14.10 14.95
N SER A 516 -47.63 -13.35 14.41
CA SER A 516 -49.00 -13.78 14.18
C SER A 516 -49.41 -13.68 12.70
#